data_5202614e8a46359941294446bbf4757c
#
_entry.id   5202614e8a46359941294446bbf4757c
#
_cell.length_a   1.000
_cell.length_b   1.000
_cell.length_c   1.000
_cell.angle_alpha   90.00
_cell.angle_beta   90.00
_cell.angle_gamma   90.00
#
_symmetry.space_group_name_H-M   'P 1'
#
loop_
_entity.id
_entity.type
_entity.pdbx_description
1 polymer ?
#
loop_
_entity_poly.entity_id
_entity_poly.type
_entity_poly.pdbx_seq_one_letter_code
_entity_poly.pdbx_strand_id
1 'polypeptide(L)'
;EGNEATALGQLLEEPIFNYFADSKASPPIHNRQTFIGEEPWMSATPDGLYIDGIGLVEVKVVGPRSFWQWGPEGTDKIPMHYMCQVQWQMLVMKALYTDVVMSSGSLLQTYRVDRNEDAQALLLARCREFWFDHVVTGQLPMIDGSDSCAVALQKLYPVHQKEVLMASMEDEERAASY
;
A
#
# COMPACT_ATOMS: atom_id res chain seq x y z
N GLU A 1 4.63 9.16 -12.95
CA GLU A 1 6.04 8.75 -13.21
C GLU A 1 6.64 8.31 -11.88
N GLY A 2 7.01 7.02 -11.76
CA GLY A 2 7.68 6.48 -10.57
C GLY A 2 9.10 7.06 -10.46
N ASN A 3 9.59 7.19 -9.24
CA ASN A 3 11.00 7.55 -9.03
C ASN A 3 11.91 6.32 -9.27
N GLU A 4 13.24 6.52 -9.28
CA GLU A 4 14.23 5.44 -9.49
C GLU A 4 14.03 4.27 -8.51
N ALA A 5 13.65 4.55 -7.25
CA ALA A 5 13.41 3.51 -6.24
C ALA A 5 12.22 2.62 -6.61
N THR A 6 11.15 3.20 -7.16
CA THR A 6 9.99 2.46 -7.66
C THR A 6 10.36 1.58 -8.85
N ALA A 7 11.13 2.13 -9.81
CA ALA A 7 11.57 1.38 -10.98
C ALA A 7 12.51 0.21 -10.59
N LEU A 8 13.43 0.45 -9.65
CA LEU A 8 14.30 -0.59 -9.12
C LEU A 8 13.51 -1.67 -8.36
N GLY A 9 12.51 -1.27 -7.57
CA GLY A 9 11.61 -2.20 -6.87
C GLY A 9 10.93 -3.15 -7.85
N GLN A 10 10.32 -2.63 -8.89
CA GLN A 10 9.66 -3.42 -9.94
C GLN A 10 10.63 -4.36 -10.68
N LEU A 11 11.86 -3.90 -10.94
CA LEU A 11 12.88 -4.73 -11.62
C LEU A 11 13.35 -5.90 -10.74
N LEU A 12 13.42 -5.70 -9.42
CA LEU A 12 13.93 -6.70 -8.48
C LEU A 12 12.85 -7.65 -7.94
N GLU A 13 11.57 -7.33 -8.11
CA GLU A 13 10.44 -8.09 -7.59
C GLU A 13 10.47 -9.56 -8.03
N GLU A 14 10.50 -9.82 -9.34
CA GLU A 14 10.49 -11.18 -9.88
C GLU A 14 11.73 -12.02 -9.50
N PRO A 15 12.98 -11.51 -9.58
CA PRO A 15 14.14 -12.21 -9.04
C PRO A 15 14.04 -12.57 -7.56
N ILE A 16 13.57 -11.66 -6.73
CA ILE A 16 13.38 -11.89 -5.29
C ILE A 16 12.28 -12.93 -5.06
N PHE A 17 11.16 -12.81 -5.77
CA PHE A 17 10.08 -13.78 -5.72
C PHE A 17 10.58 -15.20 -6.06
N ASN A 18 11.29 -15.35 -7.17
CA ASN A 18 11.81 -16.64 -7.62
C ASN A 18 12.77 -17.26 -6.60
N TYR A 19 13.68 -16.46 -6.04
CA TYR A 19 14.58 -16.93 -4.98
C TYR A 19 13.80 -17.41 -3.73
N PHE A 20 12.77 -16.66 -3.34
CA PHE A 20 11.90 -17.06 -2.23
C PHE A 20 11.14 -18.35 -2.56
N ALA A 21 10.54 -18.45 -3.75
CA ALA A 21 9.76 -19.61 -4.17
C ALA A 21 10.62 -20.88 -4.21
N ASP A 22 11.84 -20.81 -4.71
CA ASP A 22 12.79 -21.93 -4.77
C ASP A 22 13.15 -22.49 -3.37
N SER A 23 13.03 -21.66 -2.33
CA SER A 23 13.27 -22.09 -0.94
C SER A 23 12.11 -22.86 -0.31
N LYS A 24 10.95 -22.96 -0.96
CA LYS A 24 9.73 -23.55 -0.42
C LYS A 24 9.50 -24.98 -0.91
N ALA A 25 9.05 -25.85 0.00
CA ALA A 25 8.65 -27.21 -0.36
C ALA A 25 7.41 -27.25 -1.28
N SER A 26 6.52 -26.25 -1.13
CA SER A 26 5.40 -26.01 -2.04
C SER A 26 5.55 -24.57 -2.56
N PRO A 27 6.27 -24.38 -3.67
CA PRO A 27 6.56 -23.04 -4.16
C PRO A 27 5.29 -22.33 -4.63
N PRO A 28 5.15 -21.02 -4.30
CA PRO A 28 4.11 -20.19 -4.87
C PRO A 28 4.39 -19.92 -6.35
N ILE A 29 3.35 -19.57 -7.10
CA ILE A 29 3.42 -19.18 -8.50
C ILE A 29 3.44 -17.66 -8.58
N HIS A 30 4.37 -17.10 -9.34
CA HIS A 30 4.43 -15.66 -9.63
C HIS A 30 3.16 -15.22 -10.36
N ASN A 31 2.56 -14.13 -9.91
CA ASN A 31 1.32 -13.61 -10.47
C ASN A 31 1.55 -12.27 -11.17
N ARG A 32 0.85 -12.07 -12.28
CA ARG A 32 0.83 -10.80 -13.03
C ARG A 32 -0.61 -10.36 -13.34
N GLN A 33 -1.59 -11.05 -12.75
CA GLN A 33 -3.00 -10.79 -13.02
C GLN A 33 -3.62 -9.97 -11.90
N THR A 34 -4.50 -9.05 -12.29
CA THR A 34 -5.34 -8.33 -11.35
C THR A 34 -6.63 -9.10 -11.14
N PHE A 35 -7.00 -9.28 -9.90
CA PHE A 35 -8.23 -9.93 -9.48
C PHE A 35 -9.25 -8.88 -9.05
N ILE A 36 -10.51 -9.14 -9.36
CA ILE A 36 -11.64 -8.29 -8.98
C ILE A 36 -12.38 -8.95 -7.82
N GLY A 37 -12.68 -8.18 -6.78
CA GLY A 37 -13.41 -8.64 -5.60
C GLY A 37 -14.92 -8.70 -5.79
N GLU A 38 -15.65 -8.64 -4.69
CA GLU A 38 -17.13 -8.72 -4.72
C GLU A 38 -17.77 -7.51 -5.40
N GLU A 39 -17.15 -6.34 -5.33
CA GLU A 39 -17.57 -5.15 -6.04
C GLU A 39 -16.55 -4.79 -7.14
N PRO A 40 -17.02 -4.29 -8.31
CA PRO A 40 -16.15 -4.05 -9.48
C PRO A 40 -15.00 -3.08 -9.25
N TRP A 41 -15.09 -2.20 -8.24
CA TRP A 41 -14.04 -1.27 -7.88
C TRP A 41 -12.97 -1.88 -6.95
N MET A 42 -13.27 -3.05 -6.36
CA MET A 42 -12.32 -3.77 -5.51
C MET A 42 -11.36 -4.57 -6.39
N SER A 43 -10.10 -4.24 -6.37
CA SER A 43 -9.09 -4.99 -7.12
C SER A 43 -7.83 -5.23 -6.31
N ALA A 44 -7.11 -6.31 -6.63
CA ALA A 44 -5.84 -6.67 -6.03
C ALA A 44 -4.93 -7.36 -7.05
N THR A 45 -3.64 -7.11 -6.93
CA THR A 45 -2.59 -7.73 -7.75
C THR A 45 -1.48 -8.19 -6.81
N PRO A 46 -1.65 -9.30 -6.08
CA PRO A 46 -0.56 -9.87 -5.28
C PRO A 46 0.57 -10.37 -6.20
N ASP A 47 1.81 -10.35 -5.73
CA ASP A 47 2.98 -10.76 -6.53
C ASP A 47 3.03 -12.27 -6.73
N GLY A 48 2.41 -13.04 -5.84
CA GLY A 48 2.33 -14.48 -5.97
C GLY A 48 1.16 -15.14 -5.28
N LEU A 49 0.88 -16.37 -5.71
CA LEU A 49 -0.22 -17.20 -5.21
C LEU A 49 0.31 -18.57 -4.84
N TYR A 50 -0.08 -19.11 -3.68
CA TYR A 50 0.12 -20.50 -3.38
C TYR A 50 -0.90 -21.38 -4.12
N ILE A 51 -0.46 -22.59 -4.52
CA ILE A 51 -1.29 -23.52 -5.32
C ILE A 51 -2.56 -23.94 -4.57
N ASP A 52 -2.53 -23.94 -3.24
CA ASP A 52 -3.69 -24.24 -2.40
C ASP A 52 -4.80 -23.17 -2.49
N GLY A 53 -4.51 -22.01 -3.07
CA GLY A 53 -5.45 -20.91 -3.26
C GLY A 53 -5.76 -20.12 -1.99
N ILE A 54 -5.10 -20.43 -0.86
CA ILE A 54 -5.38 -19.80 0.43
C ILE A 54 -4.28 -18.84 0.90
N GLY A 55 -3.10 -18.89 0.30
CA GLY A 55 -1.95 -18.06 0.63
C GLY A 55 -1.56 -17.13 -0.52
N LEU A 56 -1.08 -15.94 -0.16
CA LEU A 56 -0.54 -14.94 -1.09
C LEU A 56 0.94 -14.68 -0.79
N VAL A 57 1.62 -14.09 -1.74
CA VAL A 57 2.98 -13.54 -1.57
C VAL A 57 3.01 -12.10 -2.03
N GLU A 58 3.68 -11.27 -1.25
CA GLU A 58 3.96 -9.86 -1.58
C GLU A 58 5.44 -9.58 -1.38
N VAL A 59 6.09 -9.01 -2.37
CA VAL A 59 7.53 -8.67 -2.34
C VAL A 59 7.72 -7.19 -2.08
N LYS A 60 8.64 -6.84 -1.19
CA LYS A 60 8.98 -5.45 -0.88
C LYS A 60 10.49 -5.22 -0.94
N VAL A 61 10.91 -4.33 -1.82
CA VAL A 61 12.29 -3.84 -1.87
C VAL A 61 12.38 -2.58 -1.01
N VAL A 62 13.15 -2.66 0.07
CA VAL A 62 13.18 -1.64 1.12
C VAL A 62 14.56 -1.00 1.19
N GLY A 63 14.59 0.32 1.16
CA GLY A 63 15.83 1.07 1.37
C GLY A 63 16.32 0.98 2.82
N PRO A 64 17.65 1.15 3.06
CA PRO A 64 18.23 1.05 4.41
C PRO A 64 17.59 1.99 5.45
N ARG A 65 17.08 3.14 5.00
CA ARG A 65 16.43 4.13 5.87
C ARG A 65 15.06 3.73 6.40
N SER A 66 14.41 2.75 5.77
CA SER A 66 13.06 2.28 6.14
C SER A 66 13.09 0.92 6.83
N PHE A 67 14.25 0.28 6.90
CA PHE A 67 14.40 -1.05 7.49
C PHE A 67 13.98 -1.11 8.97
N TRP A 68 14.23 -0.07 9.74
CA TRP A 68 13.89 0.00 11.16
C TRP A 68 12.38 -0.06 11.46
N GLN A 69 11.54 0.13 10.46
CA GLN A 69 10.08 0.04 10.60
C GLN A 69 9.58 -1.42 10.62
N TRP A 70 10.45 -2.37 10.29
CA TRP A 70 10.14 -3.78 10.25
C TRP A 70 10.53 -4.46 11.57
N GLY A 71 9.69 -5.37 12.05
CA GLY A 71 9.97 -6.16 13.23
C GLY A 71 10.92 -7.33 12.96
N PRO A 72 11.11 -8.23 13.95
CA PRO A 72 11.87 -9.44 13.75
C PRO A 72 11.27 -10.33 12.67
N GLU A 73 12.14 -11.03 11.91
CA GLU A 73 11.73 -12.03 10.93
C GLU A 73 10.79 -13.09 11.54
N GLY A 74 9.84 -13.56 10.75
CA GLY A 74 8.87 -14.56 11.17
C GLY A 74 7.72 -14.01 12.01
N THR A 75 7.68 -12.69 12.27
CA THR A 75 6.53 -12.03 12.91
C THR A 75 5.60 -11.42 11.85
N ASP A 76 4.49 -10.83 12.30
CA ASP A 76 3.58 -10.02 11.49
C ASP A 76 3.89 -8.50 11.56
N LYS A 77 5.01 -8.12 12.18
CA LYS A 77 5.37 -6.71 12.40
C LYS A 77 5.98 -6.08 11.16
N ILE A 78 5.10 -5.60 10.29
CA ILE A 78 5.43 -4.87 9.08
C ILE A 78 4.88 -3.43 9.14
N PRO A 79 5.39 -2.48 8.34
CA PRO A 79 4.85 -1.13 8.28
C PRO A 79 3.34 -1.12 7.98
N MET A 80 2.59 -0.21 8.66
CA MET A 80 1.13 -0.19 8.62
C MET A 80 0.55 -0.09 7.20
N HIS A 81 1.17 0.69 6.32
CA HIS A 81 0.69 0.83 4.94
C HIS A 81 0.80 -0.48 4.14
N TYR A 82 1.82 -1.31 4.39
CA TYR A 82 1.90 -2.66 3.82
C TYR A 82 0.92 -3.62 4.50
N MET A 83 0.70 -3.47 5.80
CA MET A 83 -0.35 -4.23 6.51
C MET A 83 -1.73 -3.98 5.86
N CYS A 84 -2.09 -2.72 5.61
CA CYS A 84 -3.32 -2.38 4.93
C CYS A 84 -3.38 -3.00 3.51
N GLN A 85 -2.29 -2.95 2.76
CA GLN A 85 -2.22 -3.53 1.42
C GLN A 85 -2.48 -5.03 1.43
N VAL A 86 -1.78 -5.79 2.27
CA VAL A 86 -1.93 -7.26 2.29
C VAL A 86 -3.28 -7.70 2.87
N GLN A 87 -3.83 -6.97 3.85
CA GLN A 87 -5.18 -7.22 4.34
C GLN A 87 -6.23 -6.96 3.26
N TRP A 88 -6.05 -5.92 2.45
CA TRP A 88 -6.91 -5.65 1.29
C TRP A 88 -6.81 -6.75 0.23
N GLN A 89 -5.61 -7.18 -0.12
CA GLN A 89 -5.40 -8.28 -1.07
C GLN A 89 -6.07 -9.56 -0.58
N MET A 90 -5.90 -9.92 0.70
CA MET A 90 -6.56 -11.07 1.30
C MET A 90 -8.09 -10.95 1.31
N LEU A 91 -8.63 -9.75 1.50
CA LEU A 91 -10.07 -9.51 1.42
C LEU A 91 -10.59 -9.77 0.00
N VAL A 92 -9.93 -9.20 -1.02
CA VAL A 92 -10.31 -9.35 -2.44
C VAL A 92 -10.22 -10.80 -2.89
N MET A 93 -9.13 -11.49 -2.50
CA MET A 93 -8.82 -12.86 -2.92
C MET A 93 -9.45 -13.95 -2.03
N LYS A 94 -10.05 -13.57 -0.89
CA LYS A 94 -10.53 -14.48 0.16
C LYS A 94 -9.42 -15.38 0.71
N ALA A 95 -8.17 -14.88 0.68
CA ALA A 95 -7.02 -15.60 1.19
C ALA A 95 -6.95 -15.55 2.72
N LEU A 96 -6.24 -16.52 3.32
CA LEU A 96 -6.12 -16.66 4.76
C LEU A 96 -4.84 -16.02 5.32
N TYR A 97 -3.80 -15.94 4.50
CA TYR A 97 -2.52 -15.34 4.89
C TYR A 97 -1.75 -14.77 3.70
N THR A 98 -0.79 -13.90 4.01
CA THR A 98 0.20 -13.42 3.03
C THR A 98 1.60 -13.56 3.61
N ASP A 99 2.52 -14.18 2.86
CA ASP A 99 3.94 -14.12 3.14
C ASP A 99 4.50 -12.84 2.49
N VAL A 100 4.93 -11.90 3.32
CA VAL A 100 5.57 -10.67 2.87
C VAL A 100 7.08 -10.88 2.83
N VAL A 101 7.66 -10.83 1.64
CA VAL A 101 9.09 -11.04 1.41
C VAL A 101 9.78 -9.69 1.28
N MET A 102 10.49 -9.29 2.32
CA MET A 102 11.22 -8.03 2.36
C MET A 102 12.68 -8.25 1.98
N SER A 103 13.17 -7.45 1.03
CA SER A 103 14.56 -7.38 0.63
C SER A 103 15.15 -6.00 0.92
N SER A 104 16.30 -5.96 1.60
CA SER A 104 17.06 -4.74 1.84
C SER A 104 18.55 -5.00 1.59
N GLY A 105 19.03 -4.58 0.44
CA GLY A 105 20.38 -4.93 -0.03
C GLY A 105 20.53 -6.44 -0.20
N SER A 106 21.44 -7.06 0.58
CA SER A 106 21.65 -8.52 0.59
C SER A 106 20.81 -9.27 1.62
N LEU A 107 20.01 -8.56 2.41
CA LEU A 107 19.14 -9.16 3.44
C LEU A 107 17.80 -9.51 2.83
N LEU A 108 17.35 -10.74 3.06
CA LEU A 108 15.99 -11.20 2.75
C LEU A 108 15.34 -11.69 4.04
N GLN A 109 14.15 -11.19 4.34
CA GLN A 109 13.37 -11.62 5.50
C GLN A 109 11.91 -11.87 5.08
N THR A 110 11.27 -12.83 5.75
CA THR A 110 9.87 -13.17 5.50
C THR A 110 9.02 -12.91 6.73
N TYR A 111 7.86 -12.31 6.50
CA TYR A 111 6.86 -11.99 7.52
C TYR A 111 5.55 -12.67 7.14
N ARG A 112 4.95 -13.41 8.06
CA ARG A 112 3.63 -13.99 7.82
C ARG A 112 2.56 -13.12 8.46
N VAL A 113 1.65 -12.64 7.63
CA VAL A 113 0.48 -11.87 8.06
C VAL A 113 -0.76 -12.73 7.84
N ASP A 114 -1.45 -13.04 8.93
CA ASP A 114 -2.73 -13.73 8.86
C ASP A 114 -3.88 -12.74 8.61
N ARG A 115 -4.96 -13.25 8.03
CA ARG A 115 -6.18 -12.50 7.78
C ARG A 115 -6.79 -11.99 9.10
N ASN A 116 -7.12 -10.71 9.12
CA ASN A 116 -7.80 -10.05 10.24
C ASN A 116 -9.12 -9.47 9.77
N GLU A 117 -10.22 -10.09 10.13
CA GLU A 117 -11.57 -9.73 9.68
C GLU A 117 -12.00 -8.34 10.16
N ASP A 118 -11.62 -7.94 11.38
CA ASP A 118 -11.94 -6.61 11.91
C ASP A 118 -11.19 -5.52 11.14
N ALA A 119 -9.90 -5.74 10.86
CA ALA A 119 -9.10 -4.82 10.05
C ALA A 119 -9.65 -4.73 8.61
N GLN A 120 -10.05 -5.86 8.02
CA GLN A 120 -10.64 -5.90 6.68
C GLN A 120 -11.98 -5.17 6.62
N ALA A 121 -12.84 -5.33 7.63
CA ALA A 121 -14.11 -4.63 7.71
C ALA A 121 -13.91 -3.10 7.78
N LEU A 122 -12.94 -2.65 8.59
CA LEU A 122 -12.59 -1.23 8.68
C LEU A 122 -12.05 -0.69 7.35
N LEU A 123 -11.12 -1.42 6.71
CA LEU A 123 -10.56 -1.05 5.41
C LEU A 123 -11.66 -0.94 4.35
N LEU A 124 -12.54 -1.95 4.27
CA LEU A 124 -13.64 -1.95 3.32
C LEU A 124 -14.57 -0.74 3.51
N ALA A 125 -14.94 -0.44 4.75
CA ALA A 125 -15.79 0.71 5.05
C ALA A 125 -15.14 2.03 4.59
N ARG A 126 -13.85 2.23 4.89
CA ARG A 126 -13.11 3.44 4.51
C ARG A 126 -12.88 3.56 3.00
N CYS A 127 -12.51 2.46 2.34
CA CYS A 127 -12.36 2.45 0.90
C CYS A 127 -13.67 2.68 0.17
N ARG A 128 -14.78 2.13 0.69
CA ARG A 128 -16.13 2.33 0.15
C ARG A 128 -16.59 3.78 0.27
N GLU A 129 -16.42 4.39 1.46
CA GLU A 129 -16.68 5.81 1.69
C GLU A 129 -15.90 6.66 0.68
N PHE A 130 -14.57 6.46 0.58
CA PHE A 130 -13.72 7.20 -0.36
C PHE A 130 -14.16 7.01 -1.81
N TRP A 131 -14.48 5.78 -2.21
CA TRP A 131 -14.89 5.48 -3.59
C TRP A 131 -16.17 6.20 -3.97
N PHE A 132 -17.22 6.09 -3.16
CA PHE A 132 -18.53 6.65 -3.48
C PHE A 132 -18.60 8.16 -3.26
N ASP A 133 -17.96 8.68 -2.23
CA ASP A 133 -18.05 10.11 -1.89
C ASP A 133 -17.09 10.97 -2.71
N HIS A 134 -15.98 10.39 -3.18
CA HIS A 134 -14.94 11.16 -3.89
C HIS A 134 -14.70 10.70 -5.32
N VAL A 135 -14.49 9.39 -5.55
CA VAL A 135 -14.13 8.90 -6.89
C VAL A 135 -15.34 8.96 -7.82
N VAL A 136 -16.50 8.44 -7.39
CA VAL A 136 -17.73 8.41 -8.20
C VAL A 136 -18.30 9.82 -8.42
N THR A 137 -18.26 10.66 -7.38
CA THR A 137 -18.80 12.03 -7.45
C THR A 137 -17.85 13.03 -8.09
N GLY A 138 -16.54 12.70 -8.13
CA GLY A 138 -15.49 13.65 -8.55
C GLY A 138 -15.20 14.76 -7.52
N GLN A 139 -15.75 14.64 -6.31
CA GLN A 139 -15.49 15.60 -5.23
C GLN A 139 -14.12 15.32 -4.59
N LEU A 140 -13.30 16.37 -4.46
CA LEU A 140 -12.02 16.23 -3.78
C LEU A 140 -12.22 15.98 -2.28
N PRO A 141 -11.43 15.08 -1.67
CA PRO A 141 -11.42 14.95 -0.22
C PRO A 141 -10.88 16.20 0.45
N MET A 142 -11.18 16.36 1.74
CA MET A 142 -10.63 17.47 2.52
C MET A 142 -9.11 17.44 2.53
N ILE A 143 -8.50 18.61 2.54
CA ILE A 143 -7.05 18.76 2.66
C ILE A 143 -6.64 18.33 4.07
N ASP A 144 -5.77 17.32 4.16
CA ASP A 144 -5.35 16.68 5.41
C ASP A 144 -3.92 17.04 5.85
N GLY A 145 -3.22 17.91 5.09
CA GLY A 145 -1.84 18.31 5.36
C GLY A 145 -0.78 17.24 5.10
N SER A 146 -1.15 16.07 4.55
CA SER A 146 -0.19 15.03 4.21
C SER A 146 0.67 15.40 2.98
N ASP A 147 1.87 14.80 2.88
CA ASP A 147 2.73 14.95 1.70
C ASP A 147 2.03 14.50 0.42
N SER A 148 1.22 13.44 0.51
CA SER A 148 0.43 12.92 -0.61
C SER A 148 -0.60 13.94 -1.09
N CYS A 149 -1.27 14.62 -0.16
CA CYS A 149 -2.21 15.68 -0.45
C CYS A 149 -1.49 16.90 -1.09
N ALA A 150 -0.35 17.29 -0.56
CA ALA A 150 0.47 18.38 -1.12
C ALA A 150 0.90 18.09 -2.57
N VAL A 151 1.36 16.87 -2.86
CA VAL A 151 1.70 16.42 -4.22
C VAL A 151 0.49 16.42 -5.15
N ALA A 152 -0.67 15.99 -4.68
CA ALA A 152 -1.92 16.00 -5.45
C ALA A 152 -2.33 17.45 -5.79
N LEU A 153 -2.28 18.36 -4.82
CA LEU A 153 -2.59 19.78 -5.02
C LEU A 153 -1.64 20.43 -6.02
N GLN A 154 -0.33 20.15 -5.96
CA GLN A 154 0.64 20.65 -6.94
C GLN A 154 0.35 20.16 -8.36
N LYS A 155 -0.15 18.94 -8.53
CA LYS A 155 -0.55 18.41 -9.84
C LYS A 155 -1.83 19.05 -10.36
N LEU A 156 -2.79 19.28 -9.48
CA LEU A 156 -4.08 19.91 -9.85
C LEU A 156 -3.94 21.41 -10.11
N TYR A 157 -3.06 22.08 -9.39
CA TYR A 157 -2.84 23.53 -9.45
C TYR A 157 -1.35 23.85 -9.72
N PRO A 158 -0.84 23.55 -10.91
CA PRO A 158 0.60 23.68 -11.22
C PRO A 158 1.06 25.12 -11.37
N VAL A 159 0.15 26.07 -11.46
CA VAL A 159 0.46 27.50 -11.65
C VAL A 159 0.10 28.28 -10.38
N HIS A 160 1.10 28.94 -9.79
CA HIS A 160 0.89 29.89 -8.70
C HIS A 160 0.42 31.24 -9.28
N GLN A 161 -0.75 31.70 -8.88
CA GLN A 161 -1.09 33.11 -9.04
C GLN A 161 -0.34 33.89 -7.96
N LYS A 162 0.43 34.90 -8.36
CA LYS A 162 1.15 35.81 -7.45
C LYS A 162 0.19 36.86 -6.82
N GLU A 163 -0.93 36.41 -6.32
CA GLU A 163 -1.81 37.27 -5.54
C GLU A 163 -1.42 37.17 -4.07
N VAL A 164 -1.16 38.31 -3.47
CA VAL A 164 -0.97 38.39 -2.02
C VAL A 164 -2.35 38.37 -1.40
N LEU A 165 -2.71 37.24 -0.84
CA LEU A 165 -3.90 37.15 0.00
C LEU A 165 -3.55 37.73 1.37
N MET A 166 -4.26 38.78 1.77
CA MET A 166 -4.19 39.26 3.16
C MET A 166 -4.94 38.26 4.04
N ALA A 167 -4.22 37.65 4.98
CA ALA A 167 -4.85 36.81 5.96
C ALA A 167 -5.92 37.56 6.75
N SER A 168 -7.08 36.96 6.92
CA SER A 168 -8.12 37.54 7.78
C SER A 168 -7.78 37.25 9.26
N MET A 169 -8.38 37.97 10.19
CA MET A 169 -8.22 37.69 11.64
C MET A 169 -8.66 36.27 11.99
N GLU A 170 -9.64 35.71 11.28
CA GLU A 170 -10.08 34.28 11.45
C GLU A 170 -9.00 33.31 10.99
N ASP A 171 -8.21 33.60 9.97
CA ASP A 171 -7.11 32.78 9.49
C ASP A 171 -5.95 32.79 10.50
N GLU A 172 -5.68 33.92 11.16
CA GLU A 172 -4.65 34.04 12.20
C GLU A 172 -5.04 33.28 13.47
N GLU A 173 -6.31 33.35 13.90
CA GLU A 173 -6.83 32.57 15.03
C GLU A 173 -6.78 31.06 14.75
N ARG A 174 -7.06 30.64 13.53
CA ARG A 174 -7.00 29.25 13.10
C ARG A 174 -5.57 28.72 13.06
N ALA A 175 -4.61 29.53 12.59
CA ALA A 175 -3.19 29.18 12.58
C ALA A 175 -2.60 29.08 14.00
N ALA A 176 -3.08 29.87 14.95
CA ALA A 176 -2.65 29.84 16.35
C ALA A 176 -3.21 28.63 17.17
N SER A 177 -4.16 27.89 16.59
CA SER A 177 -4.80 26.72 17.24
C SER A 177 -4.17 25.38 16.85
N TYR A 178 -3.12 25.39 15.98
CA TYR A 178 -2.28 24.24 15.59
C TYR A 178 -0.91 24.33 16.24
#